data_ce03105bd6522b58c961899f557d4c9c
#
_entry.id   ce03105bd6522b58c961899f557d4c9c
#
_cell.length_a   1.000
_cell.length_b   1.000
_cell.length_c   1.000
_cell.angle_alpha   90.00
_cell.angle_beta   90.00
_cell.angle_gamma   90.00
#
_symmetry.space_group_name_H-M   'P 1'
#
loop_
_entity.id
_entity.type
_entity.pdbx_description
1 polymer ?
#
loop_
_entity_poly.entity_id
_entity_poly.type
_entity_poly.pdbx_seq_one_letter_code
_entity_poly.pdbx_strand_id
1 'polypeptide(L)'
;MLPLFALLLTLSAEQQAPVSATFISKEDHEAVLKKQIADNVVDQPIKASDVLGGKASVAMLHRVKPEASALIHDYVTETYYIMSGTGTFVTGGRLGDAKETDLSKYNAGISHTGTRIGGESRRVKPGDIIIVPAGTPHSFSALDGPISYLVYRFEPAQKK
;
A
#
# COMPACT_ATOMS: atom_id res chain seq x y z
N MET A 1 17.04 -62.44 13.22
CA MET A 1 16.57 -61.16 13.80
C MET A 1 17.52 -60.07 13.27
N LEU A 2 17.13 -59.28 12.27
CA LEU A 2 17.88 -58.13 11.82
C LEU A 2 17.40 -56.89 12.60
N PRO A 3 18.29 -56.02 13.09
CA PRO A 3 17.87 -54.77 13.71
C PRO A 3 17.47 -53.75 12.65
N LEU A 4 16.29 -53.16 12.85
CA LEU A 4 15.77 -52.06 12.03
C LEU A 4 16.44 -50.77 12.51
N PHE A 5 17.37 -50.22 11.69
CA PHE A 5 17.94 -48.89 11.94
C PHE A 5 16.92 -47.83 11.51
N ALA A 6 16.30 -47.17 12.47
CA ALA A 6 15.48 -46.00 12.21
C ALA A 6 16.40 -44.79 11.94
N LEU A 7 16.43 -44.31 10.68
CA LEU A 7 17.13 -43.10 10.29
C LEU A 7 16.27 -41.88 10.73
N LEU A 8 16.64 -41.24 11.83
CA LEU A 8 16.06 -39.96 12.22
C LEU A 8 16.60 -38.87 11.27
N LEU A 9 15.77 -38.42 10.32
CA LEU A 9 16.04 -37.20 9.58
C LEU A 9 15.72 -35.99 10.48
N THR A 10 16.75 -35.34 11.01
CA THR A 10 16.61 -34.03 11.65
C THR A 10 16.43 -32.98 10.55
N LEU A 11 15.19 -32.48 10.37
CA LEU A 11 14.95 -31.26 9.61
C LEU A 11 15.56 -30.09 10.40
N SER A 12 16.73 -29.63 10.00
CA SER A 12 17.26 -28.34 10.44
C SER A 12 16.40 -27.25 9.80
N ALA A 13 15.59 -26.55 10.58
CA ALA A 13 14.98 -25.31 10.11
C ALA A 13 16.14 -24.33 9.85
N GLU A 14 16.40 -24.00 8.59
CA GLU A 14 17.32 -22.90 8.25
C GLU A 14 16.76 -21.62 8.88
N GLN A 15 17.44 -21.16 9.92
CA GLN A 15 17.13 -19.89 10.57
C GLN A 15 17.57 -18.78 9.64
N GLN A 16 16.59 -18.14 9.00
CA GLN A 16 16.86 -17.00 8.09
C GLN A 16 17.59 -15.91 8.86
N ALA A 17 18.70 -15.40 8.29
CA ALA A 17 19.47 -14.34 8.91
C ALA A 17 18.57 -13.12 9.22
N PRO A 18 18.75 -12.47 10.39
CA PRO A 18 17.93 -11.32 10.74
C PRO A 18 18.13 -10.19 9.72
N VAL A 19 17.03 -9.68 9.17
CA VAL A 19 17.02 -8.53 8.27
C VAL A 19 17.11 -7.26 9.11
N SER A 20 18.03 -6.34 8.75
CA SER A 20 18.13 -5.04 9.41
C SER A 20 16.87 -4.20 9.18
N ALA A 21 16.51 -3.39 10.18
CA ALA A 21 15.41 -2.44 10.04
C ALA A 21 15.70 -1.40 8.93
N THR A 22 14.69 -1.09 8.15
CA THR A 22 14.72 0.02 7.19
C THR A 22 14.28 1.30 7.90
N PHE A 23 15.14 2.30 7.90
CA PHE A 23 14.86 3.59 8.52
C PHE A 23 14.52 4.64 7.47
N ILE A 24 13.48 5.44 7.75
CA ILE A 24 13.06 6.61 6.96
C ILE A 24 13.01 7.77 7.93
N SER A 25 13.87 8.77 7.76
CA SER A 25 13.88 9.95 8.61
C SER A 25 12.74 10.91 8.26
N LYS A 26 12.49 11.86 9.15
CA LYS A 26 11.57 12.96 8.87
C LYS A 26 12.04 13.76 7.66
N GLU A 27 13.33 14.03 7.58
CA GLU A 27 13.97 14.79 6.50
C GLU A 27 13.81 14.07 5.16
N ASP A 28 13.93 12.73 5.14
CA ASP A 28 13.73 11.91 3.93
C ASP A 28 12.34 12.11 3.33
N HIS A 29 11.29 11.93 4.13
CA HIS A 29 9.93 12.02 3.61
C HIS A 29 9.49 13.46 3.34
N GLU A 30 10.00 14.47 4.06
CA GLU A 30 9.76 15.90 3.76
C GLU A 30 10.42 16.31 2.44
N ALA A 31 11.65 15.83 2.16
CA ALA A 31 12.33 16.09 0.89
C ALA A 31 11.57 15.46 -0.28
N VAL A 32 11.06 14.24 -0.10
CA VAL A 32 10.22 13.56 -1.10
C VAL A 32 8.94 14.37 -1.36
N LEU A 33 8.24 14.82 -0.32
CA LEU A 33 7.03 15.63 -0.46
C LEU A 33 7.30 16.94 -1.21
N LYS A 34 8.38 17.65 -0.86
CA LYS A 34 8.77 18.89 -1.53
C LYS A 34 9.01 18.67 -3.02
N LYS A 35 9.75 17.62 -3.37
CA LYS A 35 10.01 17.26 -4.78
C LYS A 35 8.73 16.89 -5.51
N GLN A 36 7.88 16.10 -4.90
CA GLN A 36 6.60 15.61 -5.43
C GLN A 36 5.66 16.76 -5.77
N ILE A 37 5.57 17.77 -4.90
CA ILE A 37 4.79 18.99 -5.15
C ILE A 37 5.35 19.75 -6.36
N ALA A 38 6.67 19.92 -6.42
CA ALA A 38 7.34 20.63 -7.52
C ALA A 38 7.14 19.92 -8.87
N ASP A 39 7.19 18.61 -8.88
CA ASP A 39 7.09 17.77 -10.09
C ASP A 39 5.63 17.41 -10.44
N ASN A 40 4.65 17.80 -9.61
CA ASN A 40 3.24 17.43 -9.74
C ASN A 40 3.01 15.91 -9.87
N VAL A 41 3.71 15.12 -9.04
CA VAL A 41 3.61 13.67 -8.99
C VAL A 41 2.69 13.25 -7.85
N VAL A 42 1.76 12.32 -8.09
CA VAL A 42 0.77 11.92 -7.07
C VAL A 42 1.33 10.88 -6.11
N ASP A 43 2.02 9.86 -6.59
CA ASP A 43 2.52 8.73 -5.80
C ASP A 43 4.04 8.62 -5.97
N GLN A 44 4.76 8.74 -4.87
CA GLN A 44 6.22 8.67 -4.87
C GLN A 44 6.69 7.65 -3.85
N PRO A 45 7.18 6.47 -4.28
CA PRO A 45 7.81 5.50 -3.39
C PRO A 45 9.01 6.11 -2.66
N ILE A 46 9.13 5.83 -1.36
CA ILE A 46 10.25 6.27 -0.52
C ILE A 46 11.21 5.11 -0.30
N LYS A 47 10.72 4.03 0.29
CA LYS A 47 11.51 2.83 0.61
C LYS A 47 10.65 1.57 0.50
N ALA A 48 11.32 0.47 0.19
CA ALA A 48 10.73 -0.87 0.27
C ALA A 48 11.73 -1.84 0.92
N SER A 49 11.22 -2.86 1.59
CA SER A 49 12.00 -3.93 2.20
C SER A 49 11.29 -5.25 2.02
N ASP A 50 12.05 -6.29 1.73
CA ASP A 50 11.54 -7.65 1.85
C ASP A 50 11.38 -7.98 3.34
N VAL A 51 10.26 -8.57 3.68
CA VAL A 51 9.90 -8.96 5.05
C VAL A 51 9.41 -10.40 5.05
N LEU A 52 9.34 -11.02 6.24
CA LEU A 52 8.80 -12.37 6.33
C LEU A 52 7.37 -12.40 5.77
N GLY A 53 7.18 -13.22 4.74
CA GLY A 53 5.89 -13.42 4.09
C GLY A 53 5.51 -12.38 3.04
N GLY A 54 6.43 -11.49 2.59
CA GLY A 54 6.12 -10.53 1.53
C GLY A 54 7.05 -9.34 1.42
N LYS A 55 6.51 -8.23 0.96
CA LYS A 55 7.20 -6.94 0.82
C LYS A 55 6.43 -5.86 1.57
N ALA A 56 7.14 -5.07 2.36
CA ALA A 56 6.62 -3.84 2.97
C ALA A 56 7.22 -2.62 2.28
N SER A 57 6.44 -1.57 2.08
CA SER A 57 6.93 -0.32 1.49
C SER A 57 6.24 0.89 2.07
N VAL A 58 6.88 2.05 1.93
CA VAL A 58 6.32 3.35 2.29
C VAL A 58 6.40 4.25 1.08
N ALA A 59 5.32 4.97 0.81
CA ALA A 59 5.23 5.98 -0.22
C ALA A 59 4.64 7.28 0.35
N MET A 60 4.97 8.40 -0.27
CA MET A 60 4.32 9.68 -0.07
C MET A 60 3.31 9.90 -1.19
N LEU A 61 2.10 10.29 -0.84
CA LEU A 61 1.08 10.70 -1.80
C LEU A 61 0.69 12.16 -1.58
N HIS A 62 0.60 12.88 -2.70
CA HIS A 62 0.15 14.27 -2.73
C HIS A 62 -0.88 14.44 -3.83
N ARG A 63 -2.11 14.83 -3.48
CA ARG A 63 -3.20 15.03 -4.43
C ARG A 63 -3.70 16.45 -4.36
N VAL A 64 -3.87 17.06 -5.54
CA VAL A 64 -4.43 18.42 -5.70
C VAL A 64 -5.87 18.40 -6.22
N LYS A 65 -6.37 17.22 -6.61
CA LYS A 65 -7.74 17.02 -7.10
C LYS A 65 -8.25 15.63 -6.71
N PRO A 66 -9.58 15.45 -6.63
CA PRO A 66 -10.21 14.14 -6.42
C PRO A 66 -9.81 13.13 -7.51
N GLU A 67 -9.98 11.86 -7.20
CA GLU A 67 -9.75 10.76 -8.14
C GLU A 67 -10.94 10.60 -9.10
N ALA A 68 -10.65 10.49 -10.39
CA ALA A 68 -11.68 10.30 -11.42
C ALA A 68 -12.27 8.89 -11.41
N SER A 69 -11.52 7.90 -10.91
CA SER A 69 -11.91 6.50 -10.79
C SER A 69 -11.56 5.97 -9.42
N ALA A 70 -12.20 4.87 -9.01
CA ALA A 70 -11.75 4.12 -7.87
C ALA A 70 -10.71 3.07 -8.27
N LEU A 71 -9.92 2.64 -7.30
CA LEU A 71 -8.82 1.71 -7.43
C LEU A 71 -9.05 0.50 -6.51
N ILE A 72 -8.63 -0.68 -6.97
CA ILE A 72 -8.47 -1.90 -6.18
C ILE A 72 -7.05 -2.38 -6.37
N HIS A 73 -6.36 -2.70 -5.28
CA HIS A 73 -5.13 -3.49 -5.32
C HIS A 73 -5.48 -4.95 -5.07
N ASP A 74 -5.05 -5.86 -5.96
CA ASP A 74 -5.43 -7.27 -5.87
C ASP A 74 -4.87 -7.94 -4.61
N TYR A 75 -3.62 -7.61 -4.26
CA TYR A 75 -2.89 -8.27 -3.17
C TYR A 75 -2.31 -7.31 -2.14
N VAL A 76 -2.31 -6.02 -2.41
CA VAL A 76 -1.69 -5.03 -1.53
C VAL A 76 -2.70 -4.47 -0.55
N THR A 77 -2.40 -4.60 0.74
CA THR A 77 -3.07 -3.87 1.81
C THR A 77 -2.36 -2.55 2.03
N GLU A 78 -3.11 -1.47 2.09
CA GLU A 78 -2.59 -0.13 2.35
C GLU A 78 -3.02 0.39 3.72
N THR A 79 -2.14 1.15 4.36
CA THR A 79 -2.47 1.94 5.55
C THR A 79 -2.08 3.38 5.29
N TYR A 80 -3.05 4.28 5.32
CA TYR A 80 -2.85 5.72 5.14
C TYR A 80 -2.69 6.42 6.48
N TYR A 81 -1.76 7.36 6.54
CA TYR A 81 -1.66 8.34 7.61
C TYR A 81 -1.79 9.74 7.01
N ILE A 82 -2.89 10.42 7.30
CA ILE A 82 -3.16 11.75 6.75
C ILE A 82 -2.29 12.78 7.46
N MET A 83 -1.40 13.42 6.70
CA MET A 83 -0.46 14.42 7.23
C MET A 83 -1.00 15.84 7.14
N SER A 84 -1.66 16.17 6.03
CA SER A 84 -2.23 17.51 5.79
C SER A 84 -3.39 17.45 4.82
N GLY A 85 -4.24 18.48 4.85
CA GLY A 85 -5.42 18.58 4.00
C GLY A 85 -6.61 17.78 4.55
N THR A 86 -7.77 17.95 3.92
CA THR A 86 -9.03 17.29 4.25
C THR A 86 -9.76 16.86 2.98
N GLY A 87 -10.59 15.83 3.08
CA GLY A 87 -11.32 15.33 1.93
C GLY A 87 -12.38 14.30 2.32
N THR A 88 -13.04 13.77 1.31
CA THR A 88 -13.96 12.64 1.45
C THR A 88 -13.33 11.40 0.83
N PHE A 89 -13.03 10.42 1.66
CA PHE A 89 -12.53 9.12 1.25
C PHE A 89 -13.68 8.12 1.18
N VAL A 90 -13.72 7.31 0.14
CA VAL A 90 -14.80 6.32 -0.07
C VAL A 90 -14.18 4.95 -0.24
N THR A 91 -14.69 3.97 0.52
CA THR A 91 -14.24 2.58 0.48
C THR A 91 -15.39 1.61 0.29
N GLY A 92 -15.11 0.42 -0.24
CA GLY A 92 -16.10 -0.62 -0.47
C GLY A 92 -16.92 -0.40 -1.74
N GLY A 93 -18.03 -1.12 -1.84
CA GLY A 93 -18.79 -1.20 -3.08
C GLY A 93 -18.12 -2.11 -4.10
N ARG A 94 -18.22 -1.76 -5.40
CA ARG A 94 -17.57 -2.49 -6.50
C ARG A 94 -17.13 -1.53 -7.60
N LEU A 95 -16.25 -2.02 -8.49
CA LEU A 95 -15.92 -1.31 -9.72
C LEU A 95 -16.85 -1.73 -10.87
N GLY A 96 -17.37 -0.74 -11.60
CA GLY A 96 -17.90 -0.91 -12.95
C GLY A 96 -16.81 -0.64 -13.97
N ASP A 97 -16.87 -1.34 -15.11
CA ASP A 97 -15.90 -1.18 -16.23
C ASP A 97 -14.44 -1.28 -15.79
N ALA A 98 -14.17 -2.25 -14.90
CA ALA A 98 -12.87 -2.45 -14.30
C ALA A 98 -11.82 -2.77 -15.36
N LYS A 99 -10.67 -2.08 -15.30
CA LYS A 99 -9.51 -2.30 -16.16
C LYS A 99 -8.30 -2.57 -15.31
N GLU A 100 -7.59 -3.64 -15.67
CA GLU A 100 -6.31 -3.98 -15.03
C GLU A 100 -5.27 -2.89 -15.30
N THR A 101 -4.44 -2.63 -14.31
CA THR A 101 -3.31 -1.72 -14.38
C THR A 101 -2.17 -2.26 -13.51
N ASP A 102 -0.95 -2.25 -14.03
CA ASP A 102 0.24 -2.63 -13.28
C ASP A 102 0.82 -1.40 -12.57
N LEU A 103 0.73 -1.42 -11.25
CA LEU A 103 1.26 -0.39 -10.35
C LEU A 103 2.50 -0.86 -9.58
N SER A 104 3.17 -1.92 -10.03
CA SER A 104 4.36 -2.50 -9.39
C SER A 104 5.50 -1.49 -9.22
N LYS A 105 5.64 -0.53 -10.14
CA LYS A 105 6.61 0.58 -10.02
C LYS A 105 6.40 1.48 -8.80
N TYR A 106 5.19 1.46 -8.24
CA TYR A 106 4.82 2.17 -7.00
C TYR A 106 4.77 1.23 -5.79
N ASN A 107 5.20 -0.04 -5.92
CA ASN A 107 5.01 -1.11 -4.93
C ASN A 107 3.52 -1.32 -4.57
N ALA A 108 2.65 -1.18 -5.54
CA ALA A 108 1.19 -1.33 -5.39
C ALA A 108 0.64 -2.51 -6.23
N GLY A 109 1.51 -3.27 -6.88
CA GLY A 109 1.20 -4.53 -7.56
C GLY A 109 0.19 -4.42 -8.70
N ILE A 110 -0.37 -5.56 -9.09
CA ILE A 110 -1.49 -5.62 -10.04
C ILE A 110 -2.74 -5.07 -9.36
N SER A 111 -3.44 -4.24 -10.08
CA SER A 111 -4.54 -3.43 -9.58
C SER A 111 -5.61 -3.28 -10.66
N HIS A 112 -6.79 -2.81 -10.26
CA HIS A 112 -7.89 -2.52 -11.18
C HIS A 112 -8.44 -1.12 -10.93
N THR A 113 -8.71 -0.36 -11.99
CA THR A 113 -9.36 0.94 -11.93
C THR A 113 -10.71 0.89 -12.61
N GLY A 114 -11.68 1.67 -12.12
CA GLY A 114 -13.01 1.71 -12.73
C GLY A 114 -13.95 2.69 -12.05
N THR A 115 -15.17 2.76 -12.55
CA THR A 115 -16.22 3.58 -11.95
C THR A 115 -16.67 2.96 -10.62
N ARG A 116 -16.61 3.73 -9.52
CA ARG A 116 -17.09 3.25 -8.23
C ARG A 116 -18.62 3.17 -8.21
N ILE A 117 -19.15 2.03 -7.76
CA ILE A 117 -20.56 1.79 -7.57
C ILE A 117 -20.80 1.44 -6.10
N GLY A 118 -21.49 2.34 -5.37
CA GLY A 118 -21.69 2.19 -3.93
C GLY A 118 -20.45 2.54 -3.09
N GLY A 119 -20.38 1.98 -1.90
CA GLY A 119 -19.33 2.24 -0.92
C GLY A 119 -19.76 3.20 0.19
N GLU A 120 -18.92 3.29 1.23
CA GLU A 120 -19.10 4.14 2.40
C GLU A 120 -18.18 5.35 2.32
N SER A 121 -18.73 6.54 2.51
CA SER A 121 -17.99 7.81 2.48
C SER A 121 -17.65 8.26 3.89
N ARG A 122 -16.41 8.68 4.11
CA ARG A 122 -15.95 9.28 5.36
C ARG A 122 -15.15 10.54 5.11
N ARG A 123 -15.37 11.56 5.94
CA ARG A 123 -14.49 12.73 6.00
C ARG A 123 -13.21 12.32 6.69
N VAL A 124 -12.09 12.76 6.13
CA VAL A 124 -10.75 12.53 6.68
C VAL A 124 -10.00 13.84 6.88
N LYS A 125 -9.13 13.87 7.88
CA LYS A 125 -8.36 15.04 8.32
C LYS A 125 -6.97 14.63 8.81
N PRO A 126 -6.05 15.56 9.01
CA PRO A 126 -4.72 15.28 9.56
C PRO A 126 -4.78 14.49 10.88
N GLY A 127 -3.95 13.46 10.98
CA GLY A 127 -3.89 12.51 12.09
C GLY A 127 -4.75 11.26 11.92
N ASP A 128 -5.69 11.24 10.97
CA ASP A 128 -6.48 10.03 10.72
C ASP A 128 -5.62 8.91 10.11
N ILE A 129 -5.92 7.67 10.51
CA ILE A 129 -5.33 6.45 9.96
C ILE A 129 -6.43 5.62 9.32
N ILE A 130 -6.16 5.12 8.11
CA ILE A 130 -7.11 4.30 7.35
C ILE A 130 -6.40 3.02 6.92
N ILE A 131 -6.98 1.87 7.21
CA ILE A 131 -6.52 0.58 6.67
C ILE A 131 -7.47 0.19 5.53
N VAL A 132 -6.91 0.00 4.35
CA VAL A 132 -7.60 -0.46 3.15
C VAL A 132 -7.13 -1.88 2.83
N PRO A 133 -7.89 -2.91 3.13
CA PRO A 133 -7.53 -4.28 2.81
C PRO A 133 -7.40 -4.48 1.29
N ALA A 134 -6.53 -5.39 0.87
CA ALA A 134 -6.47 -5.86 -0.52
C ALA A 134 -7.87 -6.24 -1.04
N GLY A 135 -8.14 -5.99 -2.30
CA GLY A 135 -9.44 -6.23 -2.93
C GLY A 135 -10.53 -5.20 -2.61
N THR A 136 -10.22 -4.15 -1.81
CA THR A 136 -11.22 -3.14 -1.44
C THR A 136 -11.18 -1.94 -2.39
N PRO A 137 -12.29 -1.62 -3.10
CA PRO A 137 -12.39 -0.39 -3.88
C PRO A 137 -12.23 0.84 -2.99
N HIS A 138 -11.42 1.79 -3.42
CA HIS A 138 -11.19 3.02 -2.66
C HIS A 138 -10.83 4.20 -3.55
N SER A 139 -11.13 5.40 -3.10
CA SER A 139 -10.72 6.66 -3.75
C SER A 139 -11.07 7.88 -2.90
N PHE A 140 -10.39 9.00 -3.14
CA PHE A 140 -10.84 10.32 -2.70
C PHE A 140 -11.88 10.86 -3.68
N SER A 141 -13.14 10.97 -3.24
CA SER A 141 -14.23 11.51 -4.06
C SER A 141 -14.33 13.04 -4.03
N ALA A 142 -13.78 13.67 -3.00
CA ALA A 142 -13.72 15.12 -2.86
C ALA A 142 -12.48 15.52 -2.03
N LEU A 143 -11.92 16.69 -2.33
CA LEU A 143 -10.87 17.33 -1.56
C LEU A 143 -11.26 18.78 -1.30
N ASP A 144 -10.94 19.30 -0.10
CA ASP A 144 -11.16 20.74 0.22
C ASP A 144 -9.95 21.61 -0.17
N GLY A 145 -8.92 20.98 -0.70
CA GLY A 145 -7.65 21.54 -1.13
C GLY A 145 -6.63 20.40 -1.27
N PRO A 146 -5.35 20.70 -1.46
CA PRO A 146 -4.34 19.65 -1.53
C PRO A 146 -4.30 18.79 -0.25
N ILE A 147 -4.16 17.48 -0.44
CA ILE A 147 -4.02 16.51 0.66
C ILE A 147 -2.71 15.74 0.50
N SER A 148 -1.97 15.57 1.62
CA SER A 148 -0.75 14.77 1.65
C SER A 148 -0.85 13.69 2.72
N TYR A 149 -0.41 12.50 2.39
CA TYR A 149 -0.46 11.35 3.30
C TYR A 149 0.65 10.34 3.01
N LEU A 150 1.13 9.69 4.07
CA LEU A 150 1.97 8.50 3.94
C LEU A 150 1.09 7.30 3.66
N VAL A 151 1.56 6.43 2.78
CA VAL A 151 0.96 5.12 2.54
C VAL A 151 1.97 4.05 2.92
N TYR A 152 1.56 3.20 3.80
CA TYR A 152 2.24 1.97 4.13
C TYR A 152 1.59 0.84 3.34
N ARG A 153 2.38 0.10 2.55
CA ARG A 153 1.90 -1.00 1.72
C ARG A 153 2.51 -2.32 2.19
N PHE A 154 1.67 -3.33 2.26
CA PHE A 154 2.12 -4.70 2.45
C PHE A 154 1.56 -5.58 1.33
N GLU A 155 2.47 -6.21 0.59
CA GLU A 155 2.15 -7.19 -0.45
C GLU A 155 2.64 -8.57 0.04
N PRO A 156 1.74 -9.52 0.32
CA PRO A 156 2.14 -10.86 0.70
C PRO A 156 2.82 -11.58 -0.46
N ALA A 157 3.78 -12.44 -0.14
CA ALA A 157 4.42 -13.30 -1.12
C ALA A 157 3.38 -14.18 -1.81
N GLN A 158 3.33 -14.12 -3.12
CA GLN A 158 2.42 -14.96 -3.90
C GLN A 158 2.92 -16.41 -3.88
N LYS A 159 2.05 -17.34 -3.54
CA LYS A 159 2.37 -18.77 -3.66
C LYS A 159 2.51 -19.10 -5.15
N LYS A 160 3.69 -19.56 -5.52
CA LYS A 160 3.93 -20.15 -6.86
C LYS A 160 3.21 -21.48 -6.99
#